data_c6166b97f311e82107ccbe18d68f9d22
#
_entry.id   c6166b97f311e82107ccbe18d68f9d22
#
_cell.length_a   1.000
_cell.length_b   1.000
_cell.length_c   1.000
_cell.angle_alpha   90.00
_cell.angle_beta   90.00
_cell.angle_gamma   90.00
#
_symmetry.space_group_name_H-M   'P 1'
#
loop_
_entity.id
_entity.type
_entity.pdbx_description
1 polymer ?
#
loop_
_entity_poly.entity_id
_entity_poly.type
_entity_poly.pdbx_seq_one_letter_code
_entity_poly.pdbx_strand_id
1 'polypeptide(L)'
;MSAASVTHLTDVPAHEIPGNTLRGLATPSRGSTEIMLWNHRAEAGSASPPHWHDHDQVIYVLSGSGRVVVGDEEFAVRAGDVIVAPANIPHQVHAAADEALDTIAAMSVALKTFSPDGGEIDQPWKR
;
A
#
# COMPACT_ATOMS: atom_id res chain seq x y z
N MET A 1 7.68 -12.10 28.99
CA MET A 1 6.87 -10.90 28.74
C MET A 1 6.42 -10.93 27.29
N SER A 2 5.16 -10.66 27.04
CA SER A 2 4.63 -10.64 25.69
C SER A 2 4.85 -9.27 25.05
N ALA A 3 5.31 -9.27 23.79
CA ALA A 3 5.35 -8.08 22.94
C ALA A 3 4.15 -8.06 21.97
N ALA A 4 3.17 -8.94 22.14
CA ALA A 4 1.98 -8.99 21.31
C ALA A 4 1.10 -7.77 21.54
N SER A 5 0.46 -7.31 20.48
CA SER A 5 -0.48 -6.19 20.54
C SER A 5 -1.67 -6.47 19.63
N VAL A 6 -2.78 -5.81 19.92
CA VAL A 6 -3.96 -5.81 19.07
C VAL A 6 -4.31 -4.35 18.76
N THR A 7 -4.51 -4.06 17.51
CA THR A 7 -4.91 -2.73 17.05
C THR A 7 -6.32 -2.82 16.50
N HIS A 8 -7.21 -1.96 16.97
CA HIS A 8 -8.57 -1.86 16.44
C HIS A 8 -8.62 -0.83 15.33
N LEU A 9 -9.29 -1.15 14.23
CA LEU A 9 -9.36 -0.27 13.06
C LEU A 9 -9.85 1.14 13.42
N THR A 10 -10.77 1.25 14.36
CA THR A 10 -11.28 2.54 14.84
C THR A 10 -10.23 3.44 15.47
N ASP A 11 -9.09 2.87 15.91
CA ASP A 11 -7.97 3.60 16.51
C ASP A 11 -6.89 3.97 15.51
N VAL A 12 -7.05 3.57 14.24
CA VAL A 12 -6.05 3.82 13.19
C VAL A 12 -6.40 5.09 12.43
N PRO A 13 -5.54 6.12 12.46
CA PRO A 13 -5.80 7.33 11.70
C PRO A 13 -5.73 7.06 10.19
N ALA A 14 -6.63 7.70 9.46
CA ALA A 14 -6.62 7.71 8.00
C ALA A 14 -5.77 8.89 7.51
N HIS A 15 -4.87 8.62 6.58
CA HIS A 15 -4.10 9.64 5.89
C HIS A 15 -4.61 9.74 4.47
N GLU A 16 -4.97 10.95 4.04
CA GLU A 16 -5.55 11.15 2.72
C GLU A 16 -4.61 11.90 1.80
N ILE A 17 -4.49 11.40 0.58
CA ILE A 17 -3.93 12.09 -0.57
C ILE A 17 -5.01 12.04 -1.67
N PRO A 18 -4.95 12.90 -2.68
CA PRO A 18 -6.07 12.99 -3.64
C PRO A 18 -6.51 11.63 -4.19
N GLY A 19 -7.78 11.26 -3.92
CA GLY A 19 -8.38 10.01 -4.37
C GLY A 19 -7.96 8.75 -3.61
N ASN A 20 -7.11 8.87 -2.58
CA ASN A 20 -6.55 7.72 -1.88
C ASN A 20 -6.61 7.91 -0.37
N THR A 21 -6.87 6.82 0.34
CA THR A 21 -6.84 6.77 1.80
C THR A 21 -5.86 5.69 2.23
N LEU A 22 -4.92 6.04 3.10
CA LEU A 22 -3.89 5.13 3.61
C LEU A 22 -4.00 4.99 5.14
N ARG A 23 -3.88 3.76 5.63
CA ARG A 23 -3.87 3.46 7.06
C ARG A 23 -2.73 2.50 7.37
N GLY A 24 -1.91 2.85 8.36
CA GLY A 24 -0.89 1.95 8.89
C GLY A 24 -1.50 1.02 9.93
N LEU A 25 -1.83 -0.20 9.54
CA LEU A 25 -2.51 -1.17 10.42
C LEU A 25 -1.54 -1.83 11.40
N ALA A 26 -0.35 -2.16 10.93
CA ALA A 26 0.75 -2.67 11.76
C ALA A 26 2.01 -1.91 11.37
N THR A 27 2.56 -1.18 12.31
CA THR A 27 3.70 -0.29 12.09
C THR A 27 4.62 -0.31 13.32
N PRO A 28 5.81 0.27 13.28
CA PRO A 28 6.69 0.32 14.45
C PRO A 28 6.03 0.91 15.70
N SER A 29 5.27 1.99 15.56
CA SER A 29 4.58 2.60 16.71
C SER A 29 3.46 1.72 17.29
N ARG A 30 3.03 0.70 16.56
CA ARG A 30 2.00 -0.24 16.98
C ARG A 30 2.57 -1.62 17.31
N GLY A 31 3.90 -1.74 17.43
CA GLY A 31 4.56 -2.94 17.92
C GLY A 31 5.22 -3.81 16.86
N SER A 32 5.15 -3.46 15.58
CA SER A 32 5.82 -4.24 14.54
C SER A 32 7.32 -3.99 14.55
N THR A 33 8.10 -5.06 14.48
CA THR A 33 9.56 -4.97 14.44
C THR A 33 10.17 -5.43 13.11
N GLU A 34 9.43 -6.19 12.32
CA GLU A 34 9.93 -6.77 11.07
C GLU A 34 9.02 -6.48 9.88
N ILE A 35 7.71 -6.61 10.04
CA ILE A 35 6.73 -6.53 8.96
C ILE A 35 5.73 -5.43 9.25
N MET A 36 5.45 -4.60 8.26
CA MET A 36 4.36 -3.63 8.28
C MET A 36 3.17 -4.15 7.50
N LEU A 37 1.99 -3.65 7.86
CA LEU A 37 0.74 -3.90 7.13
C LEU A 37 0.04 -2.57 6.94
N TRP A 38 -0.29 -2.24 5.67
CA TRP A 38 -1.00 -1.01 5.30
C TRP A 38 -2.32 -1.35 4.63
N ASN A 39 -3.34 -0.54 4.87
CA ASN A 39 -4.55 -0.52 4.06
C ASN A 39 -4.48 0.68 3.10
N HIS A 40 -4.80 0.44 1.84
CA HIS A 40 -4.90 1.47 0.81
C HIS A 40 -6.24 1.33 0.11
N ARG A 41 -7.01 2.41 0.08
CA ARG A 41 -8.25 2.50 -0.68
C ARG A 41 -8.09 3.58 -1.74
N ALA A 42 -8.23 3.19 -3.00
CA ALA A 42 -8.30 4.12 -4.13
C ALA A 42 -9.78 4.27 -4.52
N GLU A 43 -10.28 5.50 -4.56
CA GLU A 43 -11.64 5.76 -5.00
C GLU A 43 -11.80 5.45 -6.50
N ALA A 44 -13.04 5.20 -6.93
CA ALA A 44 -13.32 4.89 -8.34
C ALA A 44 -12.68 5.94 -9.25
N GLY A 45 -11.95 5.48 -10.27
CA GLY A 45 -11.26 6.32 -11.23
C GLY A 45 -9.98 6.96 -10.74
N SER A 46 -9.55 6.70 -9.50
CA SER A 46 -8.34 7.27 -8.92
C SER A 46 -7.16 6.32 -9.04
N ALA A 47 -5.96 6.86 -8.86
CA ALA A 47 -4.72 6.09 -8.87
C ALA A 47 -3.78 6.58 -7.77
N SER A 48 -2.92 5.68 -7.28
CA SER A 48 -1.80 6.10 -6.46
C SER A 48 -0.78 6.84 -7.33
N PRO A 49 0.01 7.77 -6.77
CA PRO A 49 1.14 8.32 -7.51
C PRO A 49 2.12 7.20 -7.88
N PRO A 50 2.75 7.26 -9.06
CA PRO A 50 3.79 6.30 -9.40
C PRO A 50 4.97 6.45 -8.43
N HIS A 51 5.49 5.31 -7.95
CA HIS A 51 6.58 5.28 -6.98
C HIS A 51 7.25 3.90 -6.98
N TRP A 52 8.38 3.81 -6.30
CA TRP A 52 9.05 2.53 -6.08
C TRP A 52 9.55 2.45 -4.64
N HIS A 53 9.78 1.23 -4.18
CA HIS A 53 10.30 0.95 -2.85
C HIS A 53 11.63 0.23 -2.95
N ASP A 54 12.46 0.34 -1.93
CA ASP A 54 13.73 -0.38 -1.86
C ASP A 54 13.59 -1.83 -1.33
N HIS A 55 12.36 -2.26 -1.04
CA HIS A 55 12.01 -3.62 -0.61
C HIS A 55 10.78 -4.09 -1.38
N ASP A 56 10.58 -5.40 -1.44
CA ASP A 56 9.37 -5.97 -2.03
C ASP A 56 8.13 -5.53 -1.25
N GLN A 57 7.03 -5.36 -1.98
CA GLN A 57 5.72 -5.15 -1.39
C GLN A 57 4.74 -6.19 -1.94
N VAL A 58 4.00 -6.84 -1.06
CA VAL A 58 2.95 -7.79 -1.45
C VAL A 58 1.61 -7.13 -1.19
N ILE A 59 0.77 -7.07 -2.22
CA ILE A 59 -0.52 -6.37 -2.18
C ILE A 59 -1.63 -7.40 -2.40
N TYR A 60 -2.57 -7.46 -1.45
CA TYR A 60 -3.75 -8.31 -1.53
C TYR A 60 -4.99 -7.45 -1.79
N VAL A 61 -5.76 -7.78 -2.82
CA VAL A 61 -6.99 -7.05 -3.14
C VAL A 61 -8.14 -7.60 -2.29
N LEU A 62 -8.66 -6.74 -1.39
CA LEU A 62 -9.78 -7.08 -0.51
C LEU A 62 -11.10 -6.97 -1.25
N SER A 63 -11.30 -5.88 -1.99
CA SER A 63 -12.56 -5.62 -2.69
C SER A 63 -12.33 -4.69 -3.87
N GLY A 64 -13.24 -4.74 -4.82
CA GLY A 64 -13.18 -3.90 -5.98
C GLY A 64 -12.37 -4.51 -7.11
N SER A 65 -12.07 -3.67 -8.09
CA SER A 65 -11.29 -4.03 -9.27
C SER A 65 -10.49 -2.84 -9.75
N GLY A 66 -9.51 -3.12 -10.60
CA GLY A 66 -8.66 -2.09 -11.16
C GLY A 66 -7.54 -2.69 -11.98
N ARG A 67 -6.43 -1.97 -12.04
CA ARG A 67 -5.22 -2.44 -12.71
C ARG A 67 -4.00 -1.98 -11.94
N VAL A 68 -2.93 -2.75 -12.04
CA VAL A 68 -1.64 -2.42 -11.43
C VAL A 68 -0.59 -2.41 -12.52
N VAL A 69 0.19 -1.33 -12.58
CA VAL A 69 1.33 -1.21 -13.48
C VAL A 69 2.58 -1.46 -12.66
N VAL A 70 3.40 -2.43 -13.07
CA VAL A 70 4.68 -2.77 -12.42
C VAL A 70 5.74 -2.76 -13.50
N GLY A 71 6.63 -1.77 -13.48
CA GLY A 71 7.57 -1.56 -14.56
C GLY A 71 6.84 -1.33 -15.87
N ASP A 72 7.10 -2.18 -16.86
CA ASP A 72 6.45 -2.11 -18.18
C ASP A 72 5.21 -2.98 -18.30
N GLU A 73 4.86 -3.71 -17.24
CA GLU A 73 3.75 -4.66 -17.28
C GLU A 73 2.51 -4.08 -16.64
N GLU A 74 1.36 -4.42 -17.19
CA GLU A 74 0.06 -3.99 -16.68
C GLU A 74 -0.82 -5.22 -16.45
N PHE A 75 -1.44 -5.27 -15.28
CA PHE A 75 -2.28 -6.40 -14.87
C PHE A 75 -3.65 -5.90 -14.44
N ALA A 76 -4.71 -6.51 -14.96
CA ALA A 76 -6.05 -6.35 -14.41
C ALA A 76 -6.14 -7.12 -13.09
N VAL A 77 -6.72 -6.51 -12.08
CA VAL A 77 -6.84 -7.12 -10.74
C VAL A 77 -8.26 -6.98 -10.20
N ARG A 78 -8.63 -7.90 -9.33
CA ARG A 78 -9.93 -7.93 -8.64
C ARG A 78 -9.79 -8.57 -7.27
N ALA A 79 -10.86 -8.54 -6.49
CA ALA A 79 -10.87 -9.13 -5.15
C ALA A 79 -10.31 -10.56 -5.15
N GLY A 80 -9.40 -10.83 -4.22
CA GLY A 80 -8.72 -12.11 -4.08
C GLY A 80 -7.37 -12.20 -4.77
N ASP A 81 -7.04 -11.27 -5.66
CA ASP A 81 -5.75 -11.27 -6.35
C ASP A 81 -4.64 -10.78 -5.46
N VAL A 82 -3.43 -11.29 -5.71
CA VAL A 82 -2.22 -10.89 -5.01
C VAL A 82 -1.21 -10.36 -6.04
N ILE A 83 -0.66 -9.19 -5.76
CA ILE A 83 0.38 -8.57 -6.59
C ILE A 83 1.68 -8.59 -5.79
N VAL A 84 2.77 -9.00 -6.43
CA VAL A 84 4.12 -8.80 -5.90
C VAL A 84 4.74 -7.66 -6.67
N ALA A 85 5.02 -6.55 -5.97
CA ALA A 85 5.75 -5.42 -6.52
C ALA A 85 7.20 -5.54 -6.07
N PRO A 86 8.13 -5.94 -6.97
CA PRO A 86 9.53 -6.15 -6.59
C PRO A 86 10.22 -4.86 -6.17
N ALA A 87 11.22 -5.01 -5.30
CA ALA A 87 12.08 -3.88 -4.91
C ALA A 87 12.66 -3.17 -6.13
N ASN A 88 12.72 -1.85 -6.03
CA ASN A 88 13.36 -0.97 -7.01
C ASN A 88 12.65 -0.88 -8.38
N ILE A 89 11.47 -1.46 -8.51
CA ILE A 89 10.68 -1.38 -9.74
C ILE A 89 9.49 -0.44 -9.50
N PRO A 90 9.34 0.63 -10.30
CA PRO A 90 8.20 1.53 -10.17
C PRO A 90 6.87 0.82 -10.35
N HIS A 91 5.90 1.18 -9.53
CA HIS A 91 4.54 0.65 -9.67
C HIS A 91 3.49 1.72 -9.39
N GLN A 92 2.28 1.46 -9.88
CA GLN A 92 1.14 2.34 -9.70
C GLN A 92 -0.13 1.50 -9.65
N VAL A 93 -1.00 1.80 -8.70
CA VAL A 93 -2.28 1.12 -8.53
C VAL A 93 -3.39 2.03 -9.02
N HIS A 94 -4.26 1.51 -9.89
CA HIS A 94 -5.40 2.23 -10.45
C HIS A 94 -6.70 1.53 -10.06
N ALA A 95 -7.64 2.25 -9.49
CA ALA A 95 -9.01 1.75 -9.31
C ALA A 95 -9.75 1.77 -10.66
N ALA A 96 -10.73 0.88 -10.81
CA ALA A 96 -11.62 0.90 -11.97
C ALA A 96 -12.39 2.22 -12.03
N ALA A 97 -12.89 2.59 -13.22
CA ALA A 97 -13.59 3.86 -13.41
C ALA A 97 -14.87 3.98 -12.57
N ASP A 98 -15.49 2.85 -12.26
CA ASP A 98 -16.82 2.79 -11.60
C ASP A 98 -16.78 2.10 -10.22
N GLU A 99 -15.61 1.76 -9.71
CA GLU A 99 -15.50 0.97 -8.49
C GLU A 99 -14.21 1.29 -7.74
N ALA A 100 -14.31 1.50 -6.43
CA ALA A 100 -13.13 1.67 -5.59
C ALA A 100 -12.33 0.37 -5.50
N LEU A 101 -11.03 0.51 -5.30
CA LEU A 101 -10.11 -0.61 -5.08
C LEU A 101 -9.57 -0.54 -3.67
N ASP A 102 -9.84 -1.58 -2.87
CA ASP A 102 -9.40 -1.65 -1.47
C ASP A 102 -8.39 -2.78 -1.32
N THR A 103 -7.22 -2.45 -0.79
CA THR A 103 -6.10 -3.39 -0.70
C THR A 103 -5.46 -3.39 0.68
N ILE A 104 -4.78 -4.49 0.98
CA ILE A 104 -3.85 -4.58 2.10
C ILE A 104 -2.47 -4.91 1.54
N ALA A 105 -1.45 -4.22 2.01
CA ALA A 105 -0.07 -4.43 1.58
C ALA A 105 0.81 -4.80 2.77
N ALA A 106 1.67 -5.79 2.57
CA ALA A 106 2.66 -6.24 3.54
C ALA A 106 4.07 -5.98 3.03
N MET A 107 4.95 -5.53 3.91
CA MET A 107 6.33 -5.18 3.56
C MET A 107 7.21 -5.10 4.81
N SER A 108 8.53 -5.04 4.59
CA SER A 108 9.49 -4.82 5.67
C SER A 108 9.30 -3.46 6.33
N VAL A 109 9.49 -3.37 7.66
CA VAL A 109 9.52 -2.09 8.38
C VAL A 109 10.67 -1.19 7.92
N ALA A 110 11.70 -1.75 7.27
CA ALA A 110 12.83 -0.99 6.74
C ALA A 110 12.54 -0.35 5.38
N LEU A 111 11.38 -0.63 4.79
CA LEU A 111 11.03 -0.15 3.45
C LEU A 111 11.04 1.38 3.40
N LYS A 112 11.67 1.90 2.36
CA LYS A 112 11.60 3.32 1.98
C LYS A 112 10.93 3.45 0.63
N THR A 113 10.32 4.60 0.40
CA THR A 113 9.56 4.88 -0.81
C THR A 113 10.18 6.06 -1.53
N PHE A 114 10.20 5.98 -2.86
CA PHE A 114 10.84 6.99 -3.71
C PHE A 114 9.91 7.38 -4.87
N SER A 115 9.99 8.64 -5.26
CA SER A 115 9.37 9.10 -6.50
C SER A 115 10.15 8.56 -7.71
N PRO A 116 9.56 8.58 -8.93
CA PRO A 116 10.25 8.08 -10.11
C PRO A 116 11.62 8.70 -10.35
N ASP A 117 11.82 9.97 -9.95
CA ASP A 117 13.09 10.67 -10.09
C ASP A 117 14.11 10.35 -8.98
N GLY A 118 13.75 9.52 -8.02
CA GLY A 118 14.65 9.06 -6.94
C GLY A 118 14.58 9.85 -5.64
N GLY A 119 13.71 10.85 -5.54
CA GLY A 119 13.51 11.57 -4.28
C GLY A 119 12.73 10.73 -3.28
N GLU A 120 13.19 10.66 -2.03
CA GLU A 120 12.48 9.92 -1.00
C GLU A 120 11.14 10.58 -0.67
N ILE A 121 10.08 9.78 -0.58
CA ILE A 121 8.73 10.22 -0.23
C ILE A 121 8.47 9.86 1.24
N ASP A 122 8.09 10.86 2.04
CA ASP A 122 7.62 10.61 3.39
C ASP A 122 6.21 10.02 3.36
N GLN A 123 6.02 8.92 4.07
CA GLN A 123 4.74 8.24 4.19
C GLN A 123 4.35 8.12 5.66
N PRO A 124 3.61 9.11 6.21
CA PRO A 124 3.33 9.16 7.64
C PRO A 124 2.64 7.91 8.21
N TRP A 125 1.87 7.20 7.40
CA TRP A 125 1.17 5.99 7.84
C TRP A 125 2.09 4.82 8.15
N LYS A 126 3.37 4.90 7.81
CA LYS A 126 4.33 3.83 8.14
C LYS A 126 4.94 3.94 9.55
N ARG A 127 4.63 4.98 10.29
CA ARG A 127 5.21 5.21 11.62
C ARG A 127 4.54 4.43 12.73
#